data_e7b1afe4d79098e89a7dbc902d385503
#
_entry.id   e7b1afe4d79098e89a7dbc902d385503
#
_cell.length_a   1.000
_cell.length_b   1.000
_cell.length_c   1.000
_cell.angle_alpha   90.00
_cell.angle_beta   90.00
_cell.angle_gamma   90.00
#
_symmetry.space_group_name_H-M   'P 1'
#
loop_
_entity.id
_entity.type
_entity.pdbx_description
1 polymer ?
#
loop_
_entity_poly.entity_id
_entity_poly.type
_entity_poly.pdbx_seq_one_letter_code
_entity_poly.pdbx_strand_id
1 'polypeptide(L)'
;MATIKYNYSNVQKCAYKVRSAADTIGEQVGRLDSVIAEVQAGWTGAGANEYISFLQNIRKNISDRSQNLHTIADEMLYSASQAEQADIQASKALDTNSASS
;
A
#
# COMPACT_ATOMS: atom_id res chain seq x y z
N MET A 1 -20.94 9.76 27.51
CA MET A 1 -19.56 9.46 27.18
C MET A 1 -19.39 9.41 25.69
N ALA A 2 -18.44 10.16 25.19
CA ALA A 2 -18.17 10.15 23.78
C ALA A 2 -17.60 8.78 23.38
N THR A 3 -18.39 7.98 22.75
CA THR A 3 -17.91 6.77 22.11
C THR A 3 -17.20 7.18 20.83
N ILE A 4 -15.92 6.97 20.79
CA ILE A 4 -15.20 7.10 19.53
C ILE A 4 -15.67 5.97 18.64
N LYS A 5 -16.60 6.29 17.76
CA LYS A 5 -16.98 5.35 16.72
C LYS A 5 -15.82 5.28 15.73
N TYR A 6 -15.13 4.18 15.75
CA TYR A 6 -14.13 3.90 14.76
C TYR A 6 -14.83 3.75 13.41
N ASN A 7 -14.50 4.60 12.47
CA ASN A 7 -15.15 4.56 11.16
C ASN A 7 -14.37 3.65 10.22
N TYR A 8 -14.73 2.36 10.26
CA TYR A 8 -14.06 1.33 9.46
C TYR A 8 -14.16 1.61 7.96
N SER A 9 -15.28 2.17 7.52
CA SER A 9 -15.47 2.54 6.12
C SER A 9 -14.45 3.58 5.68
N ASN A 10 -14.16 4.58 6.52
CA ASN A 10 -13.15 5.58 6.20
C ASN A 10 -11.75 4.99 6.16
N VAL A 11 -11.44 4.07 7.07
CA VAL A 11 -10.14 3.38 7.05
C VAL A 11 -10.00 2.56 5.79
N GLN A 12 -11.06 1.85 5.38
CA GLN A 12 -11.04 1.09 4.13
C GLN A 12 -10.83 2.00 2.92
N LYS A 13 -11.50 3.16 2.88
CA LYS A 13 -11.32 4.14 1.82
C LYS A 13 -9.88 4.66 1.77
N CYS A 14 -9.29 4.93 2.94
CA CYS A 14 -7.90 5.35 3.02
C CYS A 14 -6.95 4.25 2.53
N ALA A 15 -7.21 3.00 2.89
CA ALA A 15 -6.41 1.88 2.44
C ALA A 15 -6.46 1.73 0.92
N TYR A 16 -7.63 1.90 0.31
CA TYR A 16 -7.75 1.86 -1.15
C TYR A 16 -7.04 3.03 -1.81
N LYS A 17 -7.02 4.21 -1.19
CA LYS A 17 -6.23 5.35 -1.69
C LYS A 17 -4.74 5.05 -1.64
N VAL A 18 -4.27 4.42 -0.56
CA VAL A 18 -2.87 4.01 -0.44
C VAL A 18 -2.53 2.97 -1.52
N ARG A 19 -3.40 2.00 -1.73
CA ARG A 19 -3.22 0.99 -2.78
C ARG A 19 -3.17 1.63 -4.17
N SER A 20 -4.06 2.57 -4.44
CA SER A 20 -4.08 3.30 -5.71
C SER A 20 -2.80 4.10 -5.92
N ALA A 21 -2.30 4.74 -4.87
CA ALA A 21 -1.02 5.45 -4.92
C ALA A 21 0.13 4.48 -5.20
N ALA A 22 0.10 3.29 -4.60
CA ALA A 22 1.08 2.24 -4.84
C ALA A 22 1.06 1.80 -6.31
N ASP A 23 -0.13 1.63 -6.89
CA ASP A 23 -0.28 1.27 -8.30
C ASP A 23 0.29 2.35 -9.22
N THR A 24 0.03 3.62 -8.90
CA THR A 24 0.56 4.74 -9.67
C THR A 24 2.09 4.76 -9.63
N ILE A 25 2.68 4.52 -8.46
CA ILE A 25 4.13 4.42 -8.30
C ILE A 25 4.66 3.22 -9.09
N GLY A 26 3.95 2.09 -9.05
CA GLY A 26 4.30 0.90 -9.82
C GLY A 26 4.31 1.15 -11.33
N GLU A 27 3.41 1.98 -11.84
CA GLU A 27 3.38 2.35 -13.27
C GLU A 27 4.66 3.09 -13.68
N GLN A 28 5.27 3.85 -12.77
CA GLN A 28 6.54 4.54 -13.03
C GLN A 28 7.67 3.56 -13.30
N VAL A 29 7.61 2.37 -12.71
CA VAL A 29 8.59 1.30 -12.97
C VAL A 29 8.54 0.90 -14.45
N GLY A 30 7.35 0.75 -15.01
CA GLY A 30 7.19 0.44 -16.44
C GLY A 30 7.73 1.54 -17.34
N ARG A 31 7.53 2.80 -16.96
CA ARG A 31 8.08 3.94 -17.70
C ARG A 31 9.60 3.97 -17.64
N LEU A 32 10.18 3.67 -16.48
CA LEU A 32 11.64 3.56 -16.35
C LEU A 32 12.20 2.40 -17.17
N ASP A 33 11.52 1.28 -17.21
CA ASP A 33 11.92 0.15 -18.06
C ASP A 33 12.01 0.57 -19.53
N SER A 34 11.05 1.37 -20.01
CA SER A 34 11.07 1.89 -21.38
C SER A 34 12.25 2.82 -21.61
N VAL A 35 12.55 3.71 -20.66
CA VAL A 35 13.69 4.62 -20.74
C VAL A 35 15.00 3.84 -20.76
N ILE A 36 15.13 2.84 -19.89
CA ILE A 36 16.32 2.00 -19.84
C ILE A 36 16.53 1.30 -21.18
N ALA A 37 15.46 0.74 -21.75
CA ALA A 37 15.52 0.08 -23.05
C ALA A 37 15.96 1.06 -24.17
N GLU A 38 15.45 2.29 -24.16
CA GLU A 38 15.83 3.32 -25.12
C GLU A 38 17.31 3.69 -24.98
N VAL A 39 17.80 3.84 -23.76
CA VAL A 39 19.22 4.14 -23.51
C VAL A 39 20.10 2.98 -23.99
N GLN A 40 19.70 1.76 -23.70
CA GLN A 40 20.45 0.56 -24.14
C GLN A 40 20.50 0.44 -25.66
N ALA A 41 19.44 0.83 -26.35
CA ALA A 41 19.37 0.77 -27.79
C ALA A 41 20.18 1.86 -28.50
N GLY A 42 20.24 3.05 -27.88
CA GLY A 42 20.79 4.23 -28.54
C GLY A 42 22.12 4.71 -28.02
N TRP A 43 22.61 4.19 -26.89
CA TRP A 43 23.84 4.69 -26.26
C TRP A 43 24.67 3.50 -25.75
N THR A 44 25.93 3.45 -26.17
CA THR A 44 26.86 2.39 -25.77
C THR A 44 28.11 3.00 -25.14
N GLY A 45 28.84 2.17 -24.38
CA GLY A 45 30.08 2.57 -23.72
C GLY A 45 29.97 2.63 -22.20
N ALA A 46 31.08 3.00 -21.55
CA ALA A 46 31.17 2.98 -20.09
C ALA A 46 30.20 3.97 -19.44
N GLY A 47 30.05 5.17 -20.03
CA GLY A 47 29.11 6.17 -19.53
C GLY A 47 27.66 5.72 -19.61
N ALA A 48 27.29 5.03 -20.69
CA ALA A 48 25.96 4.46 -20.84
C ALA A 48 25.71 3.39 -19.78
N ASN A 49 26.67 2.52 -19.52
CA ASN A 49 26.54 1.47 -18.51
C ASN A 49 26.35 2.02 -17.10
N GLU A 50 27.08 3.08 -16.76
CA GLU A 50 26.91 3.76 -15.47
C GLU A 50 25.53 4.39 -15.34
N TYR A 51 25.05 5.04 -16.40
CA TYR A 51 23.73 5.67 -16.40
C TYR A 51 22.63 4.64 -16.29
N ILE A 52 22.75 3.50 -17.00
CA ILE A 52 21.80 2.41 -16.92
C ILE A 52 21.77 1.82 -15.50
N SER A 53 22.92 1.61 -14.87
CA SER A 53 22.99 1.14 -13.48
C SER A 53 22.29 2.11 -12.53
N PHE A 54 22.49 3.41 -12.72
CA PHE A 54 21.81 4.45 -11.94
C PHE A 54 20.29 4.35 -12.10
N LEU A 55 19.79 4.21 -13.33
CA LEU A 55 18.37 4.07 -13.60
C LEU A 55 17.79 2.78 -13.01
N GLN A 56 18.54 1.69 -13.05
CA GLN A 56 18.11 0.42 -12.46
C GLN A 56 17.99 0.51 -10.94
N ASN A 57 18.88 1.26 -10.29
CA ASN A 57 18.79 1.51 -8.85
C ASN A 57 17.55 2.34 -8.50
N ILE A 58 17.25 3.36 -9.29
CA ILE A 58 16.02 4.15 -9.12
C ILE A 58 14.80 3.25 -9.29
N ARG A 59 14.79 2.42 -10.33
CA ARG A 59 13.71 1.48 -10.59
C ARG A 59 13.45 0.57 -9.40
N LYS A 60 14.52 0.00 -8.84
CA LYS A 60 14.42 -0.87 -7.67
C LYS A 60 13.81 -0.13 -6.48
N ASN A 61 14.29 1.09 -6.20
CA ASN A 61 13.79 1.88 -5.09
C ASN A 61 12.30 2.19 -5.25
N ILE A 62 11.86 2.53 -6.45
CA ILE A 62 10.45 2.84 -6.74
C ILE A 62 9.62 1.57 -6.59
N SER A 63 10.09 0.44 -7.12
CA SER A 63 9.41 -0.85 -6.99
C SER A 63 9.24 -1.25 -5.53
N ASP A 64 10.29 -1.11 -4.71
CA ASP A 64 10.24 -1.42 -3.29
C ASP A 64 9.23 -0.54 -2.56
N ARG A 65 9.18 0.75 -2.88
CA ARG A 65 8.21 1.68 -2.28
C ARG A 65 6.78 1.33 -2.66
N SER A 66 6.55 0.95 -3.91
CA SER A 66 5.24 0.48 -4.35
C SER A 66 4.80 -0.74 -3.55
N GLN A 67 5.67 -1.72 -3.39
CA GLN A 67 5.38 -2.91 -2.60
C GLN A 67 5.12 -2.59 -1.13
N ASN A 68 5.91 -1.70 -0.54
CA ASN A 68 5.73 -1.28 0.84
C ASN A 68 4.37 -0.62 1.05
N LEU A 69 3.93 0.22 0.11
CA LEU A 69 2.62 0.86 0.19
C LEU A 69 1.49 -0.15 0.04
N HIS A 70 1.64 -1.15 -0.82
CA HIS A 70 0.66 -2.24 -0.90
C HIS A 70 0.57 -2.99 0.41
N THR A 71 1.70 -3.29 1.04
CA THR A 71 1.73 -3.95 2.34
C THR A 71 1.03 -3.11 3.41
N ILE A 72 1.30 -1.80 3.42
CA ILE A 72 0.65 -0.87 4.36
C ILE A 72 -0.87 -0.88 4.15
N ALA A 73 -1.33 -0.83 2.91
CA ALA A 73 -2.76 -0.86 2.61
C ALA A 73 -3.40 -2.17 3.10
N ASP A 74 -2.73 -3.29 2.89
CA ASP A 74 -3.20 -4.60 3.35
C ASP A 74 -3.26 -4.66 4.87
N GLU A 75 -2.25 -4.13 5.56
CA GLU A 75 -2.23 -4.05 7.02
C GLU A 75 -3.34 -3.16 7.55
N MET A 76 -3.61 -2.04 6.90
CA MET A 76 -4.72 -1.16 7.28
C MET A 76 -6.05 -1.88 7.18
N LEU A 77 -6.28 -2.61 6.09
CA LEU A 77 -7.51 -3.37 5.89
C LEU A 77 -7.65 -4.47 6.92
N TYR A 78 -6.57 -5.19 7.18
CA TYR A 78 -6.57 -6.26 8.18
C TYR A 78 -6.86 -5.71 9.57
N SER A 79 -6.18 -4.64 9.97
CA SER A 79 -6.36 -4.03 11.30
C SER A 79 -7.78 -3.51 11.48
N ALA A 80 -8.34 -2.88 10.45
CA ALA A 80 -9.71 -2.39 10.49
C ALA A 80 -10.70 -3.54 10.66
N SER A 81 -10.50 -4.64 9.94
CA SER A 81 -11.35 -5.82 10.04
C SER A 81 -11.28 -6.44 11.44
N GLN A 82 -10.08 -6.55 12.01
CA GLN A 82 -9.90 -7.09 13.36
C GLN A 82 -10.56 -6.22 14.42
N ALA A 83 -10.41 -4.90 14.32
CA ALA A 83 -11.03 -3.96 15.24
C ALA A 83 -12.56 -4.02 15.14
N GLU A 84 -13.10 -4.11 13.94
CA GLU A 84 -14.55 -4.23 13.73
C GLU A 84 -15.09 -5.52 14.36
N GLN A 85 -14.41 -6.64 14.16
CA GLN A 85 -14.82 -7.92 14.75
C GLN A 85 -14.75 -7.88 16.27
N ALA A 86 -13.73 -7.26 16.83
CA ALA A 86 -13.61 -7.13 18.27
C ALA A 86 -14.76 -6.30 18.86
N ASP A 87 -15.13 -5.21 18.18
CA ASP A 87 -16.25 -4.37 18.59
C ASP A 87 -17.58 -5.12 18.50
N ILE A 88 -17.79 -5.90 17.46
CA ILE A 88 -19.00 -6.72 17.30
C ILE A 88 -19.08 -7.74 18.41
N GLN A 89 -18.00 -8.44 18.74
CA GLN A 89 -17.97 -9.44 19.79
C GLN A 89 -18.22 -8.81 21.16
N ALA A 90 -17.62 -7.64 21.42
CA ALA A 90 -17.84 -6.92 22.68
C ALA A 90 -19.30 -6.50 22.82
N SER A 91 -19.92 -6.03 21.72
CA SER A 91 -21.34 -5.66 21.71
C SER A 91 -22.23 -6.85 21.99
N LYS A 92 -21.95 -8.00 21.40
CA LYS A 92 -22.72 -9.24 21.63
C LYS A 92 -22.58 -9.71 23.07
N ALA A 93 -21.39 -9.64 23.65
CA ALA A 93 -21.17 -10.02 25.04
C ALA A 93 -21.96 -9.13 25.99
N LEU A 94 -22.02 -7.83 25.74
CA LEU A 94 -22.81 -6.89 26.53
C LEU A 94 -24.31 -7.18 26.40
N ASP A 95 -24.80 -7.47 25.21
CA ASP A 95 -26.19 -7.81 24.96
C ASP A 95 -26.58 -9.10 25.68
N THR A 96 -25.72 -10.12 25.64
CA THR A 96 -25.93 -11.37 26.34
C THR A 96 -26.00 -11.17 27.84
N ASN A 97 -25.08 -10.36 28.41
CA ASN A 97 -25.08 -10.04 29.83
C ASN A 97 -26.33 -9.28 30.23
N SER A 98 -26.78 -8.35 29.43
CA SER A 98 -28.02 -7.61 29.69
C SER A 98 -29.23 -8.52 29.64
N ALA A 99 -29.28 -9.47 28.71
CA ALA A 99 -30.37 -10.43 28.60
C ALA A 99 -30.43 -11.41 29.76
N SER A 100 -29.29 -11.75 30.37
CA SER A 100 -29.23 -12.70 31.47
C SER A 100 -29.43 -12.07 32.84
N SER A 101 -29.45 -10.77 32.94
CA SER A 101 -29.75 -10.08 34.19
C SER A 101 -31.24 -9.73 34.24
#